data_1911baa09a6db3458bef0323fb44133f
#
_entry.id   1911baa09a6db3458bef0323fb44133f
#
_cell.length_a   1.000
_cell.length_b   1.000
_cell.length_c   1.000
_cell.angle_alpha   90.00
_cell.angle_beta   90.00
_cell.angle_gamma   90.00
#
_symmetry.space_group_name_H-M   'P 1'
#
loop_
_entity.id
_entity.type
_entity.pdbx_description
1 polymer ?
#
loop_
_entity_poly.entity_id
_entity_poly.type
_entity_poly.pdbx_seq_one_letter_code
_entity_poly.pdbx_strand_id
1 'polypeptide(L)'
;MTARFDAPFVRWATGRTPARFDLAGSAIASCTIDDLEGARQAIELTGDDSNGYQPLVASICARYDVPESGVTTAQGASGANFLVCAALLEPGDEVLVERPGYDALLGTPQLLGARTIRFDRTFADRYSVDPDRIRDVITARTRLVVLTSPQNPTGVAVDRGALEEVGRIASARGAHVLVDEVYLDATRAHSWDGISTIETAVALGDVFISTSSLTKSYGLSGLRCGWILSSAEVAERLRYVRRVIDGSGSIVTARLAALAFSQIDRLTSRAQAILQVNQSLVGTFLASRPELEWVQPEGGTVVFPRIRGIDDSTRFTERLLTERETAVVPGHFFDAPAHFRLGFGGSTATLRPGLEAIGLALDTREW
;
A
#
# COMPACT_ATOMS: atom_id res chain seq x y z
N MET A 1 20.66 22.55 -5.21
CA MET A 1 20.11 22.10 -3.91
C MET A 1 19.91 20.60 -4.00
N THR A 2 20.65 19.81 -3.24
CA THR A 2 20.35 18.39 -3.06
C THR A 2 19.03 18.30 -2.32
N ALA A 3 18.06 17.54 -2.87
CA ALA A 3 16.79 17.31 -2.21
C ALA A 3 17.05 16.69 -0.81
N ARG A 4 16.30 17.14 0.20
CA ARG A 4 16.39 16.59 1.57
C ARG A 4 15.93 15.13 1.66
N PHE A 5 15.25 14.64 0.64
CA PHE A 5 14.76 13.27 0.53
C PHE A 5 14.83 12.83 -0.93
N ASP A 6 14.83 11.53 -1.15
CA ASP A 6 14.71 10.92 -2.47
C ASP A 6 13.62 9.84 -2.45
N ALA A 7 12.87 9.74 -3.55
CA ALA A 7 11.87 8.71 -3.80
C ALA A 7 12.04 8.17 -5.23
N PRO A 8 13.07 7.34 -5.45
CA PRO A 8 13.46 6.88 -6.78
C PRO A 8 12.36 6.10 -7.50
N PHE A 9 11.62 5.25 -6.77
CA PHE A 9 10.48 4.53 -7.35
C PHE A 9 9.36 5.48 -7.81
N VAL A 10 9.00 6.47 -6.98
CA VAL A 10 7.97 7.46 -7.36
C VAL A 10 8.40 8.21 -8.62
N ARG A 11 9.67 8.64 -8.70
CA ARG A 11 10.22 9.31 -9.89
C ARG A 11 10.17 8.41 -11.12
N TRP A 12 10.62 7.17 -10.99
CA TRP A 12 10.56 6.18 -12.06
C TRP A 12 9.12 5.90 -12.52
N ALA A 13 8.20 5.67 -11.58
CA ALA A 13 6.81 5.33 -11.87
C ALA A 13 6.06 6.46 -12.63
N THR A 14 6.43 7.73 -12.38
CA THR A 14 5.82 8.90 -13.04
C THR A 14 6.52 9.28 -14.34
N GLY A 15 7.79 8.92 -14.53
CA GLY A 15 8.61 9.32 -15.68
C GLY A 15 8.90 8.21 -16.71
N ARG A 16 8.54 6.95 -16.43
CA ARG A 16 8.83 5.84 -17.34
C ARG A 16 7.99 5.88 -18.62
N THR A 17 8.52 5.31 -19.68
CA THR A 17 7.78 5.08 -20.92
C THR A 17 6.57 4.16 -20.65
N PRO A 18 5.39 4.47 -21.19
CA PRO A 18 4.25 3.57 -21.15
C PRO A 18 4.59 2.21 -21.80
N ALA A 19 4.21 1.13 -21.16
CA ALA A 19 4.37 -0.22 -21.66
C ALA A 19 3.04 -0.75 -22.21
N ARG A 20 3.09 -1.56 -23.25
CA ARG A 20 1.92 -2.25 -23.80
C ARG A 20 1.31 -3.21 -22.77
N PHE A 21 2.18 -3.93 -22.06
CA PHE A 21 1.80 -4.85 -20.98
C PHE A 21 2.32 -4.31 -19.65
N ASP A 22 1.55 -3.43 -19.02
CA ASP A 22 1.96 -2.78 -17.78
C ASP A 22 1.58 -3.64 -16.56
N LEU A 23 2.57 -4.38 -16.08
CA LEU A 23 2.50 -5.18 -14.84
C LEU A 23 3.24 -4.51 -13.67
N ALA A 24 3.63 -3.23 -13.81
CA ALA A 24 4.23 -2.46 -12.73
C ALA A 24 3.18 -1.86 -11.77
N GLY A 25 1.92 -1.79 -12.19
CA GLY A 25 0.82 -1.30 -11.37
C GLY A 25 0.59 -2.17 -10.13
N SER A 26 0.10 -1.58 -9.04
CA SER A 26 -0.20 -2.28 -7.79
C SER A 26 -1.62 -2.00 -7.30
N ALA A 27 -2.56 -1.79 -8.20
CA ALA A 27 -3.96 -1.56 -7.89
C ALA A 27 -4.84 -2.51 -8.72
N ILE A 28 -6.07 -2.72 -8.27
CA ILE A 28 -7.11 -3.33 -9.09
C ILE A 28 -7.35 -2.46 -10.33
N ALA A 29 -7.69 -3.08 -11.45
CA ALA A 29 -8.04 -2.40 -12.69
C ALA A 29 -9.00 -1.22 -12.43
N SER A 30 -8.68 -0.07 -13.00
CA SER A 30 -9.39 1.19 -12.73
C SER A 30 -10.87 1.09 -13.07
N CYS A 31 -11.68 1.74 -12.25
CA CYS A 31 -13.09 2.02 -12.53
C CYS A 31 -13.22 3.32 -13.32
N THR A 32 -14.22 3.35 -14.18
CA THR A 32 -14.71 4.57 -14.83
C THR A 32 -15.85 5.19 -14.02
N ILE A 33 -16.34 6.35 -14.41
CA ILE A 33 -17.50 6.97 -13.76
C ILE A 33 -18.76 6.12 -13.92
N ASP A 34 -18.86 5.36 -15.02
CA ASP A 34 -20.02 4.51 -15.32
C ASP A 34 -20.02 3.19 -14.52
N ASP A 35 -18.88 2.84 -13.93
CA ASP A 35 -18.78 1.73 -12.96
C ASP A 35 -19.33 2.09 -11.57
N LEU A 36 -19.62 3.37 -11.31
CA LEU A 36 -20.19 3.85 -10.06
C LEU A 36 -21.59 4.44 -10.32
N GLU A 37 -22.61 3.64 -10.07
CA GLU A 37 -24.00 4.02 -10.33
C GLU A 37 -24.38 5.30 -9.57
N GLY A 38 -25.00 6.27 -10.27
CA GLY A 38 -25.39 7.56 -9.68
C GLY A 38 -24.22 8.56 -9.55
N ALA A 39 -23.01 8.23 -10.01
CA ALA A 39 -21.84 9.10 -9.83
C ALA A 39 -22.03 10.49 -10.46
N ARG A 40 -22.60 10.57 -11.67
CA ARG A 40 -22.83 11.85 -12.36
C ARG A 40 -23.80 12.76 -11.60
N GLN A 41 -24.82 12.18 -10.94
CA GLN A 41 -25.81 12.90 -10.14
C GLN A 41 -25.27 13.29 -8.75
N ALA A 42 -24.28 12.56 -8.24
CA ALA A 42 -23.66 12.83 -6.94
C ALA A 42 -22.67 13.99 -6.98
N ILE A 43 -22.25 14.47 -8.16
CA ILE A 43 -21.34 15.59 -8.31
C ILE A 43 -22.02 16.87 -7.83
N GLU A 44 -21.41 17.51 -6.82
CA GLU A 44 -21.81 18.81 -6.28
C GLU A 44 -20.53 19.61 -5.99
N LEU A 45 -20.54 20.88 -6.33
CA LEU A 45 -19.36 21.75 -6.22
C LEU A 45 -19.29 22.49 -4.88
N THR A 46 -20.40 22.52 -4.15
CA THR A 46 -20.50 23.23 -2.87
C THR A 46 -20.84 22.27 -1.73
N GLY A 47 -20.31 22.53 -0.57
CA GLY A 47 -20.58 21.74 0.64
C GLY A 47 -19.44 21.83 1.65
N ASP A 48 -19.65 21.32 2.85
CA ASP A 48 -18.67 21.32 3.93
C ASP A 48 -18.02 19.94 4.08
N ASP A 49 -16.69 19.93 4.11
CA ASP A 49 -15.85 18.76 4.43
C ASP A 49 -14.75 19.14 5.44
N SER A 50 -14.91 20.26 6.16
CA SER A 50 -13.90 20.75 7.12
C SER A 50 -13.58 19.78 8.26
N ASN A 51 -14.58 19.03 8.72
CA ASN A 51 -14.44 17.98 9.72
C ASN A 51 -14.61 16.54 9.16
N GLY A 52 -14.59 16.39 7.83
CA GLY A 52 -14.96 15.17 7.12
C GLY A 52 -16.44 15.18 6.73
N TYR A 53 -16.73 14.77 5.48
CA TYR A 53 -18.10 14.65 4.98
C TYR A 53 -18.82 13.53 5.74
N GLN A 54 -19.84 13.87 6.50
CA GLN A 54 -20.51 12.97 7.45
C GLN A 54 -20.94 11.62 6.86
N PRO A 55 -21.57 11.55 5.67
CA PRO A 55 -21.95 10.26 5.10
C PRO A 55 -20.73 9.36 4.77
N LEU A 56 -19.57 9.95 4.42
CA LEU A 56 -18.34 9.21 4.21
C LEU A 56 -17.77 8.70 5.53
N VAL A 57 -17.69 9.57 6.54
CA VAL A 57 -17.19 9.20 7.88
C VAL A 57 -18.03 8.07 8.47
N ALA A 58 -19.36 8.18 8.42
CA ALA A 58 -20.28 7.15 8.90
C ALA A 58 -20.06 5.80 8.18
N SER A 59 -19.84 5.84 6.87
CA SER A 59 -19.57 4.63 6.07
C SER A 59 -18.24 3.96 6.46
N ILE A 60 -17.21 4.75 6.73
CA ILE A 60 -15.90 4.25 7.22
C ILE A 60 -16.08 3.63 8.61
N CYS A 61 -16.78 4.32 9.54
CA CYS A 61 -17.07 3.79 10.87
C CYS A 61 -17.76 2.43 10.81
N ALA A 62 -18.82 2.32 9.99
CA ALA A 62 -19.57 1.07 9.83
C ALA A 62 -18.72 -0.07 9.24
N ARG A 63 -17.79 0.24 8.32
CA ARG A 63 -16.96 -0.78 7.69
C ARG A 63 -15.89 -1.35 8.60
N TYR A 64 -15.30 -0.52 9.46
CA TYR A 64 -14.15 -0.90 10.29
C TYR A 64 -14.51 -1.08 11.77
N ASP A 65 -15.77 -0.91 12.13
CA ASP A 65 -16.28 -0.97 13.52
C ASP A 65 -15.50 -0.03 14.46
N VAL A 66 -15.34 1.22 14.04
CA VAL A 66 -14.61 2.26 14.80
C VAL A 66 -15.51 3.46 15.08
N PRO A 67 -15.30 4.18 16.21
CA PRO A 67 -16.06 5.37 16.52
C PRO A 67 -15.68 6.53 15.59
N GLU A 68 -16.61 7.45 15.36
CA GLU A 68 -16.39 8.64 14.53
C GLU A 68 -15.21 9.50 15.03
N SER A 69 -15.02 9.55 16.35
CA SER A 69 -13.90 10.26 16.98
C SER A 69 -12.53 9.75 16.54
N GLY A 70 -12.43 8.50 16.08
CA GLY A 70 -11.20 7.85 15.60
C GLY A 70 -10.95 7.98 14.10
N VAL A 71 -11.85 8.62 13.32
CA VAL A 71 -11.73 8.70 11.87
C VAL A 71 -11.25 10.07 11.41
N THR A 72 -10.27 10.08 10.49
CA THR A 72 -9.83 11.29 9.76
C THR A 72 -9.75 10.97 8.28
N THR A 73 -10.41 11.75 7.43
CA THR A 73 -10.33 11.62 5.96
C THR A 73 -9.08 12.31 5.41
N ALA A 74 -8.56 11.82 4.28
CA ALA A 74 -7.32 12.30 3.68
C ALA A 74 -7.33 12.17 2.14
N GLN A 75 -6.37 12.81 1.47
CA GLN A 75 -6.18 12.74 0.01
C GLN A 75 -5.43 11.45 -0.40
N GLY A 76 -6.14 10.32 -0.36
CA GLY A 76 -5.57 9.00 -0.58
C GLY A 76 -4.67 8.56 0.57
N ALA A 77 -4.14 7.33 0.50
CA ALA A 77 -3.24 6.82 1.54
C ALA A 77 -1.94 7.62 1.66
N SER A 78 -1.41 8.16 0.56
CA SER A 78 -0.20 9.02 0.62
C SER A 78 -0.44 10.29 1.44
N GLY A 79 -1.60 10.94 1.26
CA GLY A 79 -2.01 12.07 2.09
C GLY A 79 -2.27 11.65 3.55
N ALA A 80 -2.85 10.47 3.77
CA ALA A 80 -3.04 9.91 5.09
C ALA A 80 -1.71 9.69 5.82
N ASN A 81 -0.75 9.03 5.18
CA ASN A 81 0.59 8.80 5.74
C ASN A 81 1.35 10.12 6.00
N PHE A 82 1.20 11.10 5.11
CA PHE A 82 1.77 12.43 5.32
C PHE A 82 1.15 13.13 6.55
N LEU A 83 -0.18 13.10 6.71
CA LEU A 83 -0.87 13.70 7.85
C LEU A 83 -0.43 13.05 9.18
N VAL A 84 -0.27 11.72 9.21
CA VAL A 84 0.23 11.02 10.41
C VAL A 84 1.63 11.50 10.74
N CYS A 85 2.54 11.55 9.78
CA CYS A 85 3.89 12.05 10.01
C CYS A 85 3.88 13.52 10.46
N ALA A 86 3.09 14.39 9.81
CA ALA A 86 3.03 15.81 10.15
C ALA A 86 2.40 16.10 11.52
N ALA A 87 1.52 15.21 12.01
CA ALA A 87 0.89 15.34 13.33
C ALA A 87 1.76 14.80 14.48
N LEU A 88 2.65 13.84 14.22
CA LEU A 88 3.35 13.09 15.25
C LEU A 88 4.86 13.33 15.29
N LEU A 89 5.46 13.87 14.22
CA LEU A 89 6.90 14.01 14.11
C LEU A 89 7.36 15.46 14.24
N GLU A 90 8.49 15.62 14.90
CA GLU A 90 9.28 16.84 14.92
C GLU A 90 10.65 16.62 14.23
N PRO A 91 11.31 17.67 13.72
CA PRO A 91 12.67 17.55 13.17
C PRO A 91 13.63 16.89 14.18
N GLY A 92 14.29 15.81 13.75
CA GLY A 92 15.23 15.04 14.59
C GLY A 92 14.63 13.82 15.27
N ASP A 93 13.31 13.65 15.23
CA ASP A 93 12.67 12.39 15.65
C ASP A 93 13.11 11.21 14.76
N GLU A 94 12.96 9.99 15.28
CA GLU A 94 13.29 8.77 14.57
C GLU A 94 12.01 8.01 14.17
N VAL A 95 12.03 7.50 12.93
CA VAL A 95 10.97 6.66 12.36
C VAL A 95 11.58 5.35 11.90
N LEU A 96 11.08 4.23 12.42
CA LEU A 96 11.46 2.91 11.95
C LEU A 96 10.62 2.53 10.74
N VAL A 97 11.24 2.10 9.65
CA VAL A 97 10.54 1.71 8.41
C VAL A 97 11.08 0.37 7.92
N GLU A 98 10.18 -0.54 7.60
CA GLU A 98 10.51 -1.89 7.09
C GLU A 98 11.30 -1.87 5.77
N ARG A 99 12.13 -2.91 5.56
CA ARG A 99 12.86 -3.19 4.33
C ARG A 99 12.68 -4.67 3.93
N PRO A 100 12.30 -5.03 2.68
CA PRO A 100 11.97 -4.11 1.59
C PRO A 100 10.77 -3.24 1.91
N GLY A 101 10.61 -2.09 1.22
CA GLY A 101 9.50 -1.21 1.51
C GLY A 101 9.28 -0.13 0.44
N TYR A 102 8.12 0.49 0.47
CA TYR A 102 7.72 1.53 -0.46
C TYR A 102 8.43 2.86 -0.10
N ASP A 103 9.16 3.43 -1.05
CA ASP A 103 10.04 4.59 -0.82
C ASP A 103 9.33 5.87 -0.36
N ALA A 104 8.06 6.06 -0.70
CA ALA A 104 7.30 7.20 -0.18
C ALA A 104 7.10 7.15 1.35
N LEU A 105 7.10 5.95 1.95
CA LEU A 105 7.05 5.78 3.41
C LEU A 105 8.37 6.17 4.08
N LEU A 106 9.47 6.18 3.33
CA LEU A 106 10.77 6.70 3.75
C LEU A 106 10.88 8.20 3.53
N GLY A 107 10.47 8.65 2.33
CA GLY A 107 10.61 10.05 1.91
C GLY A 107 9.74 11.00 2.73
N THR A 108 8.54 10.58 3.15
CA THR A 108 7.61 11.42 3.91
C THR A 108 8.19 11.88 5.27
N PRO A 109 8.69 11.00 6.15
CA PRO A 109 9.34 11.44 7.39
C PRO A 109 10.57 12.31 7.13
N GLN A 110 11.39 11.96 6.12
CA GLN A 110 12.59 12.73 5.77
C GLN A 110 12.27 14.15 5.30
N LEU A 111 11.16 14.31 4.54
CA LEU A 111 10.65 15.61 4.11
C LEU A 111 10.35 16.52 5.30
N LEU A 112 9.88 15.95 6.41
CA LEU A 112 9.55 16.63 7.67
C LEU A 112 10.75 16.78 8.60
N GLY A 113 11.95 16.33 8.20
CA GLY A 113 13.16 16.46 8.97
C GLY A 113 13.40 15.35 10.01
N ALA A 114 12.59 14.30 9.99
CA ALA A 114 12.81 13.11 10.80
C ALA A 114 13.88 12.20 10.19
N ARG A 115 14.52 11.38 11.03
CA ARG A 115 15.51 10.38 10.65
C ARG A 115 14.82 9.03 10.46
N THR A 116 14.99 8.41 9.29
CA THR A 116 14.51 7.05 9.05
C THR A 116 15.57 6.02 9.41
N ILE A 117 15.16 4.97 10.12
CA ILE A 117 15.95 3.80 10.48
C ILE A 117 15.27 2.59 9.88
N ARG A 118 16.06 1.65 9.31
CA ARG A 118 15.50 0.46 8.64
C ARG A 118 15.58 -0.76 9.55
N PHE A 119 14.56 -1.60 9.47
CA PHE A 119 14.58 -2.98 9.97
C PHE A 119 14.15 -3.94 8.87
N ASP A 120 14.70 -5.17 8.92
CA ASP A 120 14.57 -6.10 7.79
C ASP A 120 13.43 -7.10 7.96
N ARG A 121 12.72 -7.33 6.86
CA ARG A 121 11.88 -8.49 6.60
C ARG A 121 12.56 -9.29 5.49
N THR A 122 13.18 -10.42 5.81
CA THR A 122 14.06 -11.10 4.86
C THR A 122 13.31 -12.15 4.05
N PHE A 123 13.83 -12.48 2.86
CA PHE A 123 13.32 -13.59 2.06
C PHE A 123 13.43 -14.94 2.81
N ALA A 124 14.50 -15.13 3.57
CA ALA A 124 14.72 -16.35 4.37
C ALA A 124 13.63 -16.55 5.43
N ASP A 125 13.15 -15.45 6.03
CA ASP A 125 12.05 -15.43 7.00
C ASP A 125 10.68 -15.29 6.34
N ARG A 126 10.60 -15.54 5.02
CA ARG A 126 9.37 -15.38 4.22
C ARG A 126 8.71 -14.01 4.38
N TYR A 127 9.52 -12.98 4.59
CA TYR A 127 9.12 -11.60 4.84
C TYR A 127 8.20 -11.41 6.07
N SER A 128 8.22 -12.32 7.03
CA SER A 128 7.55 -12.12 8.31
C SER A 128 8.16 -10.95 9.08
N VAL A 129 7.36 -10.29 9.91
CA VAL A 129 7.87 -9.27 10.85
C VAL A 129 8.45 -9.98 12.07
N ASP A 130 9.72 -9.72 12.35
CA ASP A 130 10.40 -10.14 13.56
C ASP A 130 10.43 -8.97 14.56
N PRO A 131 9.66 -9.00 15.66
CA PRO A 131 9.61 -7.93 16.65
C PRO A 131 10.97 -7.67 17.33
N ASP A 132 11.87 -8.66 17.40
CA ASP A 132 13.18 -8.48 18.01
C ASP A 132 14.04 -7.51 17.19
N ARG A 133 13.96 -7.54 15.86
CA ARG A 133 14.64 -6.56 15.00
C ARG A 133 14.18 -5.12 15.24
N ILE A 134 12.91 -4.93 15.61
CA ILE A 134 12.40 -3.61 16.00
C ILE A 134 12.92 -3.24 17.39
N ARG A 135 12.93 -4.18 18.33
CA ARG A 135 13.45 -3.98 19.69
C ARG A 135 14.90 -3.57 19.71
N ASP A 136 15.72 -4.11 18.80
CA ASP A 136 17.16 -3.84 18.72
C ASP A 136 17.48 -2.41 18.23
N VAL A 137 16.56 -1.79 17.45
CA VAL A 137 16.80 -0.49 16.81
C VAL A 137 15.94 0.64 17.34
N ILE A 138 14.88 0.35 18.11
CA ILE A 138 13.99 1.38 18.70
C ILE A 138 14.70 2.14 19.82
N THR A 139 14.60 3.47 19.79
CA THR A 139 15.22 4.34 20.80
C THR A 139 14.18 5.24 21.49
N ALA A 140 14.61 6.02 22.47
CA ALA A 140 13.77 7.03 23.12
C ALA A 140 13.37 8.18 22.17
N ARG A 141 14.02 8.34 21.02
CA ARG A 141 13.67 9.31 19.98
C ARG A 141 12.70 8.76 18.94
N THR A 142 12.45 7.45 18.94
CA THR A 142 11.51 6.85 18.02
C THR A 142 10.09 7.31 18.36
N ARG A 143 9.38 7.84 17.36
CA ARG A 143 7.99 8.28 17.47
C ARG A 143 7.03 7.42 16.67
N LEU A 144 7.55 6.75 15.64
CA LEU A 144 6.72 5.98 14.72
C LEU A 144 7.46 4.73 14.24
N VAL A 145 6.76 3.59 14.25
CA VAL A 145 7.12 2.37 13.53
C VAL A 145 6.17 2.25 12.36
N VAL A 146 6.68 2.15 11.13
CA VAL A 146 5.88 2.12 9.90
C VAL A 146 5.96 0.74 9.28
N LEU A 147 4.82 0.12 9.09
CA LEU A 147 4.60 -1.18 8.44
C LEU A 147 3.58 -1.03 7.31
N THR A 148 3.65 -1.92 6.35
CA THR A 148 2.57 -2.12 5.35
C THR A 148 2.01 -3.54 5.51
N SER A 149 0.68 -3.69 5.57
CA SER A 149 0.06 -5.01 5.72
C SER A 149 -1.26 -5.09 4.94
N PRO A 150 -1.34 -5.95 3.89
CA PRO A 150 -0.24 -6.68 3.23
C PRO A 150 0.84 -5.78 2.64
N GLN A 151 2.08 -6.26 2.65
CA GLN A 151 3.23 -5.45 2.31
C GLN A 151 3.36 -5.14 0.80
N ASN A 152 3.76 -3.93 0.48
CA ASN A 152 4.33 -3.58 -0.81
C ASN A 152 5.88 -3.54 -0.67
N PRO A 153 6.63 -4.44 -1.33
CA PRO A 153 6.30 -5.13 -2.59
C PRO A 153 5.89 -6.61 -2.45
N THR A 154 5.95 -7.23 -1.27
CA THR A 154 5.93 -8.70 -1.14
C THR A 154 4.52 -9.32 -1.16
N GLY A 155 3.49 -8.54 -0.80
CA GLY A 155 2.12 -9.03 -0.60
C GLY A 155 1.92 -9.81 0.72
N VAL A 156 2.97 -9.96 1.53
CA VAL A 156 2.92 -10.70 2.80
C VAL A 156 2.30 -9.84 3.90
N ALA A 157 1.29 -10.37 4.56
CA ALA A 157 0.66 -9.71 5.70
C ALA A 157 1.51 -9.83 6.97
N VAL A 158 1.26 -8.96 7.93
CA VAL A 158 1.86 -9.09 9.27
C VAL A 158 0.98 -9.98 10.12
N ASP A 159 1.55 -10.96 10.77
CA ASP A 159 0.87 -11.83 11.73
C ASP A 159 0.34 -11.01 12.91
N ARG A 160 -0.86 -11.37 13.42
CA ARG A 160 -1.51 -10.68 14.53
C ARG A 160 -0.62 -10.64 15.79
N GLY A 161 -0.02 -11.76 16.16
CA GLY A 161 0.84 -11.85 17.35
C GLY A 161 2.10 -10.99 17.20
N ALA A 162 2.68 -10.93 15.99
CA ALA A 162 3.78 -10.04 15.70
C ALA A 162 3.37 -8.57 15.80
N LEU A 163 2.18 -8.18 15.28
CA LEU A 163 1.65 -6.82 15.45
C LEU A 163 1.45 -6.46 16.93
N GLU A 164 0.83 -7.32 17.72
CA GLU A 164 0.60 -7.11 19.15
C GLU A 164 1.93 -6.88 19.89
N GLU A 165 2.97 -7.67 19.58
CA GLU A 165 4.29 -7.52 20.19
C GLU A 165 4.98 -6.23 19.72
N VAL A 166 4.90 -5.87 18.44
CA VAL A 166 5.39 -4.57 17.92
C VAL A 166 4.70 -3.41 18.62
N GLY A 167 3.38 -3.49 18.80
CA GLY A 167 2.62 -2.47 19.53
C GLY A 167 3.10 -2.32 20.97
N ARG A 168 3.37 -3.42 21.67
CA ARG A 168 3.90 -3.42 23.04
C ARG A 168 5.30 -2.78 23.11
N ILE A 169 6.17 -3.11 22.15
CA ILE A 169 7.51 -2.53 22.07
C ILE A 169 7.46 -1.02 21.80
N ALA A 170 6.62 -0.59 20.85
CA ALA A 170 6.44 0.82 20.49
C ALA A 170 5.87 1.62 21.68
N SER A 171 4.79 1.13 22.30
CA SER A 171 4.15 1.76 23.45
C SER A 171 5.12 1.96 24.62
N ALA A 172 5.99 0.98 24.91
CA ALA A 172 7.01 1.08 25.96
C ALA A 172 8.04 2.19 25.70
N ARG A 173 8.09 2.75 24.49
CA ARG A 173 8.97 3.86 24.09
C ARG A 173 8.20 5.16 23.82
N GLY A 174 6.87 5.17 24.00
CA GLY A 174 6.01 6.31 23.66
C GLY A 174 5.90 6.55 22.16
N ALA A 175 6.13 5.51 21.35
CA ALA A 175 5.97 5.53 19.90
C ALA A 175 4.64 4.93 19.47
N HIS A 176 4.12 5.33 18.30
CA HIS A 176 2.97 4.73 17.64
C HIS A 176 3.40 3.74 16.54
N VAL A 177 2.47 2.87 16.13
CA VAL A 177 2.65 1.96 14.98
C VAL A 177 1.69 2.38 13.88
N LEU A 178 2.23 2.88 12.77
CA LEU A 178 1.50 3.17 11.54
C LEU A 178 1.48 1.92 10.67
N VAL A 179 0.30 1.42 10.34
CA VAL A 179 0.12 0.32 9.38
C VAL A 179 -0.60 0.84 8.14
N ASP A 180 0.10 0.86 7.00
CA ASP A 180 -0.51 1.16 5.70
C ASP A 180 -1.25 -0.09 5.20
N GLU A 181 -2.58 -0.04 5.19
CA GLU A 181 -3.49 -1.16 4.91
C GLU A 181 -4.16 -1.06 3.54
N VAL A 182 -3.56 -0.37 2.58
CA VAL A 182 -4.18 -0.12 1.26
C VAL A 182 -4.56 -1.40 0.49
N TYR A 183 -3.97 -2.54 0.82
CA TYR A 183 -4.27 -3.84 0.20
C TYR A 183 -5.16 -4.75 1.06
N LEU A 184 -5.51 -4.34 2.28
CA LEU A 184 -6.28 -5.16 3.21
C LEU A 184 -7.61 -5.62 2.61
N ASP A 185 -8.37 -4.70 2.03
CA ASP A 185 -9.68 -5.03 1.46
C ASP A 185 -9.59 -5.89 0.19
N ALA A 186 -8.51 -5.77 -0.59
CA ALA A 186 -8.25 -6.66 -1.72
C ALA A 186 -7.96 -8.10 -1.24
N THR A 187 -7.23 -8.23 -0.13
CA THR A 187 -6.93 -9.52 0.50
C THR A 187 -8.18 -10.14 1.12
N ARG A 188 -9.03 -9.34 1.76
CA ARG A 188 -10.34 -9.79 2.25
C ARG A 188 -11.28 -10.22 1.13
N ALA A 189 -11.21 -9.56 -0.02
CA ALA A 189 -11.98 -9.92 -1.20
C ALA A 189 -11.53 -11.28 -1.77
N HIS A 190 -10.21 -11.53 -1.81
CA HIS A 190 -9.64 -12.78 -2.29
C HIS A 190 -8.22 -13.00 -1.74
N SER A 191 -8.03 -14.08 -0.98
CA SER A 191 -6.74 -14.53 -0.48
C SER A 191 -6.26 -15.77 -1.23
N TRP A 192 -4.94 -16.04 -1.21
CA TRP A 192 -4.34 -17.19 -1.92
C TRP A 192 -4.80 -18.54 -1.39
N ASP A 193 -5.10 -18.64 -0.12
CA ASP A 193 -5.57 -19.85 0.59
C ASP A 193 -7.09 -19.86 0.83
N GLY A 194 -7.80 -18.86 0.30
CA GLY A 194 -9.27 -18.78 0.36
C GLY A 194 -9.82 -18.31 1.70
N ILE A 195 -8.96 -18.06 2.70
CA ILE A 195 -9.38 -17.62 4.04
C ILE A 195 -8.58 -16.35 4.38
N SER A 196 -9.25 -15.23 4.57
CA SER A 196 -8.64 -14.02 5.09
C SER A 196 -9.22 -13.69 6.47
N THR A 197 -8.39 -13.82 7.50
CA THR A 197 -8.69 -13.41 8.87
C THR A 197 -7.99 -12.10 9.26
N ILE A 198 -7.42 -11.39 8.27
CA ILE A 198 -6.65 -10.17 8.53
C ILE A 198 -7.61 -9.06 8.95
N GLU A 199 -7.41 -8.56 10.16
CA GLU A 199 -8.12 -7.43 10.74
C GLU A 199 -7.32 -6.14 10.55
N THR A 200 -7.98 -4.99 10.70
CA THR A 200 -7.30 -3.69 10.77
C THR A 200 -6.49 -3.59 12.05
N ALA A 201 -5.29 -3.04 11.97
CA ALA A 201 -4.39 -2.95 13.12
C ALA A 201 -4.95 -2.05 14.24
N VAL A 202 -5.75 -1.03 13.91
CA VAL A 202 -6.37 -0.16 14.92
C VAL A 202 -7.26 -0.93 15.91
N ALA A 203 -7.78 -2.09 15.54
CA ALA A 203 -8.55 -2.96 16.44
C ALA A 203 -7.69 -3.56 17.58
N LEU A 204 -6.35 -3.52 17.48
CA LEU A 204 -5.43 -4.02 18.50
C LEU A 204 -5.11 -3.02 19.61
N GLY A 205 -5.56 -1.76 19.50
CA GLY A 205 -5.43 -0.76 20.56
C GLY A 205 -4.90 0.61 20.09
N ASP A 206 -4.87 1.57 21.01
CA ASP A 206 -4.63 2.98 20.75
C ASP A 206 -3.22 3.33 20.24
N VAL A 207 -2.27 2.43 20.37
CA VAL A 207 -0.91 2.60 19.82
C VAL A 207 -0.89 2.50 18.30
N PHE A 208 -1.90 1.84 17.69
CA PHE A 208 -1.98 1.61 16.28
C PHE A 208 -2.72 2.73 15.53
N ILE A 209 -2.20 3.04 14.36
CA ILE A 209 -2.80 3.95 13.39
C ILE A 209 -2.87 3.18 12.07
N SER A 210 -4.07 2.99 11.53
CA SER A 210 -4.28 2.33 10.24
C SER A 210 -4.59 3.36 9.17
N THR A 211 -3.96 3.26 7.99
CA THR A 211 -4.26 4.09 6.83
C THR A 211 -4.71 3.25 5.66
N SER A 212 -5.70 3.74 4.91
CA SER A 212 -6.16 3.06 3.70
C SER A 212 -6.75 4.03 2.68
N SER A 213 -7.20 3.51 1.53
CA SER A 213 -7.83 4.32 0.49
C SER A 213 -8.66 3.50 -0.49
N LEU A 214 -9.53 4.16 -1.24
CA LEU A 214 -10.27 3.55 -2.36
C LEU A 214 -9.40 3.24 -3.59
N THR A 215 -8.10 3.57 -3.55
CA THR A 215 -7.20 3.49 -4.72
C THR A 215 -6.86 2.05 -5.10
N LYS A 216 -6.36 1.27 -4.15
CA LYS A 216 -5.70 -0.02 -4.45
C LYS A 216 -6.68 -1.16 -4.59
N SER A 217 -7.54 -1.32 -3.61
CA SER A 217 -8.49 -2.44 -3.54
C SER A 217 -9.71 -2.28 -4.43
N TYR A 218 -10.05 -1.04 -4.83
CA TYR A 218 -11.30 -0.76 -5.54
C TYR A 218 -11.13 -0.12 -6.92
N GLY A 219 -9.90 0.23 -7.32
CA GLY A 219 -9.63 0.83 -8.63
C GLY A 219 -10.13 2.26 -8.80
N LEU A 220 -10.42 2.96 -7.70
CA LEU A 220 -10.93 4.34 -7.70
C LEU A 220 -9.80 5.36 -7.44
N SER A 221 -8.67 5.19 -8.13
CA SER A 221 -7.46 6.01 -7.92
C SER A 221 -7.67 7.50 -8.15
N GLY A 222 -8.54 7.86 -9.09
CA GLY A 222 -8.85 9.26 -9.44
C GLY A 222 -9.59 10.02 -8.36
N LEU A 223 -10.32 9.34 -7.46
CA LEU A 223 -11.03 10.01 -6.37
C LEU A 223 -10.10 10.59 -5.31
N ARG A 224 -8.86 10.10 -5.20
CA ARG A 224 -7.94 10.53 -4.14
C ARG A 224 -8.57 10.51 -2.74
N CYS A 225 -9.43 9.53 -2.46
CA CYS A 225 -10.04 9.33 -1.15
C CYS A 225 -9.24 8.31 -0.33
N GLY A 226 -8.82 8.71 0.86
CA GLY A 226 -8.19 7.88 1.87
C GLY A 226 -8.71 8.24 3.26
N TRP A 227 -8.32 7.45 4.25
CA TRP A 227 -8.68 7.66 5.65
C TRP A 227 -7.59 7.16 6.58
N ILE A 228 -7.67 7.65 7.81
CA ILE A 228 -6.83 7.27 8.94
C ILE A 228 -7.78 6.83 10.06
N LEU A 229 -7.48 5.69 10.65
CA LEU A 229 -8.14 5.16 11.82
C LEU A 229 -7.15 5.19 13.00
N SER A 230 -7.53 5.77 14.12
CA SER A 230 -6.63 5.93 15.27
C SER A 230 -7.41 6.14 16.57
N SER A 231 -6.72 6.28 17.70
CA SER A 231 -7.35 6.77 18.94
C SER A 231 -7.96 8.17 18.75
N ALA A 232 -8.92 8.54 19.56
CA ALA A 232 -9.59 9.85 19.51
C ALA A 232 -8.58 11.00 19.69
N GLU A 233 -7.58 10.84 20.55
CA GLU A 233 -6.54 11.83 20.80
C GLU A 233 -5.69 12.08 19.53
N VAL A 234 -5.21 11.00 18.89
CA VAL A 234 -4.44 11.11 17.65
C VAL A 234 -5.30 11.71 16.53
N ALA A 235 -6.55 11.27 16.40
CA ALA A 235 -7.47 11.77 15.38
C ALA A 235 -7.75 13.28 15.53
N GLU A 236 -7.82 13.82 16.74
CA GLU A 236 -7.96 15.25 16.98
C GLU A 236 -6.76 16.04 16.43
N ARG A 237 -5.54 15.58 16.70
CA ARG A 237 -4.30 16.16 16.16
C ARG A 237 -4.26 16.08 14.62
N LEU A 238 -4.65 14.95 14.06
CA LEU A 238 -4.71 14.74 12.61
C LEU A 238 -5.70 15.70 11.95
N ARG A 239 -6.90 15.85 12.49
CA ARG A 239 -7.91 16.79 11.99
C ARG A 239 -7.44 18.24 12.07
N TYR A 240 -6.70 18.60 13.12
CA TYR A 240 -6.11 19.94 13.22
C TYR A 240 -5.08 20.18 12.09
N VAL A 241 -4.13 19.26 11.89
CA VAL A 241 -3.12 19.35 10.82
C VAL A 241 -3.79 19.37 9.45
N ARG A 242 -4.81 18.51 9.23
CA ARG A 242 -5.57 18.49 7.97
C ARG A 242 -6.20 19.86 7.67
N ARG A 243 -6.81 20.51 8.66
CA ARG A 243 -7.37 21.85 8.47
C ARG A 243 -6.32 22.91 8.11
N VAL A 244 -5.10 22.78 8.64
CA VAL A 244 -4.00 23.72 8.28
C VAL A 244 -3.54 23.51 6.83
N ILE A 245 -3.53 22.26 6.35
CA ILE A 245 -3.02 21.90 5.02
C ILE A 245 -4.09 22.09 3.93
N ASP A 246 -5.28 21.54 4.16
CA ASP A 246 -6.35 21.45 3.16
C ASP A 246 -7.40 22.56 3.31
N GLY A 247 -7.50 23.20 4.48
CA GLY A 247 -8.64 24.05 4.86
C GLY A 247 -9.90 23.19 5.02
N SER A 248 -10.48 22.78 3.90
CA SER A 248 -11.49 21.74 3.79
C SER A 248 -11.12 20.79 2.65
N GLY A 249 -11.57 19.53 2.72
CA GLY A 249 -11.36 18.58 1.64
C GLY A 249 -12.23 18.88 0.40
N SER A 250 -12.04 18.06 -0.65
CA SER A 250 -12.87 18.15 -1.85
C SER A 250 -14.25 17.52 -1.60
N ILE A 251 -15.30 18.35 -1.58
CA ILE A 251 -16.67 17.85 -1.40
C ILE A 251 -17.08 16.90 -2.53
N VAL A 252 -16.62 17.13 -3.76
CA VAL A 252 -16.87 16.23 -4.91
C VAL A 252 -16.28 14.84 -4.63
N THR A 253 -15.04 14.79 -4.19
CA THR A 253 -14.38 13.54 -3.80
C THR A 253 -15.11 12.84 -2.66
N ALA A 254 -15.47 13.58 -1.62
CA ALA A 254 -16.09 13.02 -0.43
C ALA A 254 -17.48 12.43 -0.73
N ARG A 255 -18.29 13.09 -1.56
CA ARG A 255 -19.61 12.60 -2.00
C ARG A 255 -19.50 11.36 -2.89
N LEU A 256 -18.58 11.36 -3.86
CA LEU A 256 -18.34 10.19 -4.72
C LEU A 256 -17.77 9.02 -3.92
N ALA A 257 -16.93 9.29 -2.92
CA ALA A 257 -16.41 8.26 -2.01
C ALA A 257 -17.51 7.67 -1.14
N ALA A 258 -18.41 8.49 -0.56
CA ALA A 258 -19.57 7.99 0.19
C ALA A 258 -20.48 7.13 -0.71
N LEU A 259 -20.69 7.54 -1.95
CA LEU A 259 -21.42 6.75 -2.94
C LEU A 259 -20.69 5.42 -3.25
N ALA A 260 -19.36 5.42 -3.35
CA ALA A 260 -18.59 4.19 -3.53
C ALA A 260 -18.74 3.25 -2.33
N PHE A 261 -18.74 3.76 -1.11
CA PHE A 261 -19.00 2.96 0.09
C PHE A 261 -20.40 2.36 0.11
N SER A 262 -21.42 3.07 -0.37
CA SER A 262 -22.78 2.50 -0.49
C SER A 262 -22.88 1.37 -1.52
N GLN A 263 -21.88 1.22 -2.39
CA GLN A 263 -21.76 0.17 -3.40
C GLN A 263 -20.54 -0.73 -3.17
N ILE A 264 -20.03 -0.75 -1.94
CA ILE A 264 -18.73 -1.38 -1.64
C ILE A 264 -18.73 -2.88 -1.95
N ASP A 265 -19.85 -3.58 -1.73
CA ASP A 265 -19.97 -5.01 -2.01
C ASP A 265 -19.87 -5.31 -3.51
N ARG A 266 -20.41 -4.43 -4.37
CA ARG A 266 -20.27 -4.54 -5.82
C ARG A 266 -18.82 -4.32 -6.26
N LEU A 267 -18.16 -3.33 -5.70
CA LEU A 267 -16.76 -3.04 -5.97
C LEU A 267 -15.86 -4.18 -5.47
N THR A 268 -16.16 -4.74 -4.31
CA THR A 268 -15.46 -5.91 -3.73
C THR A 268 -15.64 -7.14 -4.62
N SER A 269 -16.87 -7.42 -5.08
CA SER A 269 -17.15 -8.55 -5.97
C SER A 269 -16.41 -8.42 -7.31
N ARG A 270 -16.31 -7.20 -7.86
CA ARG A 270 -15.52 -6.91 -9.05
C ARG A 270 -14.03 -7.19 -8.81
N ALA A 271 -13.48 -6.72 -7.70
CA ALA A 271 -12.09 -6.97 -7.32
C ALA A 271 -11.81 -8.48 -7.16
N GLN A 272 -12.71 -9.18 -6.47
CA GLN A 272 -12.64 -10.64 -6.30
C GLN A 272 -12.60 -11.39 -7.62
N ALA A 273 -13.50 -11.05 -8.56
CA ALA A 273 -13.55 -11.69 -9.87
C ALA A 273 -12.23 -11.52 -10.66
N ILE A 274 -11.60 -10.33 -10.58
CA ILE A 274 -10.30 -10.07 -11.22
C ILE A 274 -9.19 -10.87 -10.51
N LEU A 275 -9.13 -10.81 -9.19
CA LEU A 275 -8.07 -11.43 -8.41
C LEU A 275 -8.09 -12.95 -8.52
N GLN A 276 -9.27 -13.57 -8.46
CA GLN A 276 -9.40 -15.02 -8.57
C GLN A 276 -8.78 -15.58 -9.85
N VAL A 277 -9.02 -14.93 -10.99
CA VAL A 277 -8.44 -15.35 -12.27
C VAL A 277 -6.93 -15.04 -12.32
N ASN A 278 -6.56 -13.84 -11.94
CA ASN A 278 -5.18 -13.36 -12.09
C ASN A 278 -4.21 -14.05 -11.13
N GLN A 279 -4.61 -14.32 -9.90
CA GLN A 279 -3.79 -15.08 -8.94
C GLN A 279 -3.52 -16.49 -9.44
N SER A 280 -4.53 -17.18 -9.99
CA SER A 280 -4.36 -18.52 -10.56
C SER A 280 -3.35 -18.52 -11.72
N LEU A 281 -3.43 -17.51 -12.61
CA LEU A 281 -2.46 -17.34 -13.71
C LEU A 281 -1.04 -17.11 -13.21
N VAL A 282 -0.87 -16.18 -12.27
CA VAL A 282 0.44 -15.85 -11.70
C VAL A 282 1.01 -17.02 -10.91
N GLY A 283 0.21 -17.70 -10.08
CA GLY A 283 0.65 -18.87 -9.31
C GLY A 283 1.13 -20.01 -10.21
N THR A 284 0.34 -20.32 -11.26
CA THR A 284 0.72 -21.34 -12.25
C THR A 284 2.00 -20.95 -12.98
N PHE A 285 2.13 -19.68 -13.40
CA PHE A 285 3.33 -19.18 -14.06
C PHE A 285 4.56 -19.32 -13.16
N LEU A 286 4.50 -18.78 -11.94
CA LEU A 286 5.64 -18.80 -11.01
C LEU A 286 6.04 -20.26 -10.62
N ALA A 287 5.07 -21.14 -10.41
CA ALA A 287 5.34 -22.55 -10.11
C ALA A 287 5.99 -23.30 -11.30
N SER A 288 5.77 -22.84 -12.53
CA SER A 288 6.37 -23.44 -13.75
C SER A 288 7.78 -22.95 -14.03
N ARG A 289 8.31 -21.99 -13.28
CA ARG A 289 9.58 -21.31 -13.54
C ARG A 289 10.62 -21.59 -12.45
N PRO A 290 11.49 -22.63 -12.61
CA PRO A 290 12.51 -22.97 -11.63
C PRO A 290 13.59 -21.90 -11.45
N GLU A 291 13.70 -20.94 -12.39
CA GLU A 291 14.58 -19.78 -12.33
C GLU A 291 14.11 -18.75 -11.30
N LEU A 292 12.84 -18.79 -10.92
CA LEU A 292 12.25 -17.86 -9.97
C LEU A 292 12.11 -18.49 -8.58
N GLU A 293 12.41 -17.70 -7.58
CA GLU A 293 12.08 -17.98 -6.18
C GLU A 293 11.15 -16.92 -5.66
N TRP A 294 10.12 -17.31 -4.95
CA TRP A 294 9.14 -16.37 -4.43
C TRP A 294 8.50 -16.86 -3.15
N VAL A 295 7.98 -15.93 -2.38
CA VAL A 295 7.13 -16.20 -1.23
C VAL A 295 5.70 -15.98 -1.66
N GLN A 296 4.83 -16.98 -1.42
CA GLN A 296 3.40 -16.83 -1.68
C GLN A 296 2.84 -15.79 -0.73
N PRO A 297 2.21 -14.71 -1.25
CA PRO A 297 1.57 -13.71 -0.41
C PRO A 297 0.24 -14.24 0.15
N GLU A 298 -0.25 -13.66 1.23
CA GLU A 298 -1.60 -13.95 1.72
C GLU A 298 -2.67 -13.37 0.78
N GLY A 299 -2.36 -12.26 0.11
CA GLY A 299 -3.30 -11.63 -0.80
C GLY A 299 -2.75 -10.36 -1.47
N GLY A 300 -3.62 -9.38 -1.68
CA GLY A 300 -3.25 -8.13 -2.34
C GLY A 300 -3.22 -8.25 -3.86
N THR A 301 -2.38 -7.44 -4.49
CA THR A 301 -2.35 -7.24 -5.94
C THR A 301 -0.96 -7.37 -6.54
N VAL A 302 0.03 -7.78 -5.74
CA VAL A 302 1.45 -7.84 -6.12
C VAL A 302 2.11 -9.11 -5.60
N VAL A 303 3.15 -9.55 -6.30
CA VAL A 303 4.08 -10.59 -5.86
C VAL A 303 5.52 -10.14 -6.16
N PHE A 304 6.49 -10.66 -5.39
CA PHE A 304 7.87 -10.19 -5.42
C PHE A 304 8.87 -11.33 -5.62
N PRO A 305 8.92 -11.95 -6.81
CA PRO A 305 9.88 -12.99 -7.12
C PRO A 305 11.30 -12.44 -7.27
N ARG A 306 12.29 -13.29 -6.99
CA ARG A 306 13.68 -13.06 -7.34
C ARG A 306 14.16 -14.05 -8.40
N ILE A 307 15.13 -13.64 -9.21
CA ILE A 307 15.75 -14.50 -10.22
C ILE A 307 16.97 -15.19 -9.59
N ARG A 308 17.05 -16.52 -9.71
CA ARG A 308 18.17 -17.29 -9.19
C ARG A 308 19.46 -16.94 -9.93
N GLY A 309 20.55 -16.80 -9.18
CA GLY A 309 21.88 -16.65 -9.75
C GLY A 309 22.21 -15.25 -10.29
N ILE A 310 21.35 -14.25 -10.01
CA ILE A 310 21.68 -12.84 -10.27
C ILE A 310 21.57 -12.03 -8.97
N ASP A 311 22.39 -10.99 -8.90
CA ASP A 311 22.39 -10.05 -7.76
C ASP A 311 21.56 -8.80 -8.04
N ASP A 312 21.25 -8.51 -9.30
CA ASP A 312 20.49 -7.33 -9.72
C ASP A 312 19.64 -7.63 -10.96
N SER A 313 18.34 -7.41 -10.85
CA SER A 313 17.33 -7.62 -11.89
C SER A 313 17.14 -6.40 -12.82
N THR A 314 17.87 -5.32 -12.62
CA THR A 314 17.68 -4.06 -13.38
C THR A 314 17.78 -4.29 -14.87
N ARG A 315 18.85 -4.94 -15.34
CA ARG A 315 19.04 -5.24 -16.76
C ARG A 315 17.91 -6.10 -17.34
N PHE A 316 17.46 -7.13 -16.60
CA PHE A 316 16.32 -7.95 -16.99
C PHE A 316 15.05 -7.12 -17.16
N THR A 317 14.72 -6.25 -16.20
CA THR A 317 13.51 -5.45 -16.24
C THR A 317 13.55 -4.35 -17.32
N GLU A 318 14.72 -3.77 -17.61
CA GLU A 318 14.92 -2.81 -18.68
C GLU A 318 14.75 -3.45 -20.06
N ARG A 319 15.33 -4.63 -20.28
CA ARG A 319 15.17 -5.37 -21.53
C ARG A 319 13.74 -5.84 -21.74
N LEU A 320 13.08 -6.30 -20.66
CA LEU A 320 11.68 -6.69 -20.71
C LEU A 320 10.79 -5.51 -21.18
N LEU A 321 11.09 -4.31 -20.71
CA LEU A 321 10.39 -3.08 -21.12
C LEU A 321 10.71 -2.73 -22.58
N THR A 322 11.98 -2.70 -22.98
CA THR A 322 12.40 -2.19 -24.28
C THR A 322 12.21 -3.17 -25.43
N GLU A 323 12.40 -4.48 -25.18
CA GLU A 323 12.35 -5.51 -26.22
C GLU A 323 10.99 -6.23 -26.29
N ARG A 324 10.23 -6.22 -25.18
CA ARG A 324 8.97 -6.97 -25.06
C ARG A 324 7.79 -6.11 -24.61
N GLU A 325 7.96 -4.79 -24.58
CA GLU A 325 6.91 -3.82 -24.21
C GLU A 325 6.21 -4.16 -22.88
N THR A 326 6.91 -4.85 -21.97
CA THR A 326 6.36 -5.34 -20.70
C THR A 326 7.05 -4.67 -19.53
N ALA A 327 6.29 -4.02 -18.64
CA ALA A 327 6.83 -3.36 -17.47
C ALA A 327 6.55 -4.15 -16.19
N VAL A 328 7.60 -4.39 -15.41
CA VAL A 328 7.56 -4.78 -14.00
C VAL A 328 8.42 -3.80 -13.21
N VAL A 329 8.33 -3.78 -11.88
CA VAL A 329 9.15 -2.85 -11.09
C VAL A 329 10.46 -3.50 -10.68
N PRO A 330 11.62 -2.92 -11.02
CA PRO A 330 12.93 -3.39 -10.55
C PRO A 330 13.01 -3.45 -9.02
N GLY A 331 13.63 -4.50 -8.49
CA GLY A 331 13.69 -4.73 -7.05
C GLY A 331 14.59 -3.76 -6.29
N HIS A 332 15.54 -3.11 -6.97
CA HIS A 332 16.41 -2.13 -6.31
C HIS A 332 15.63 -0.94 -5.73
N PHE A 333 14.46 -0.59 -6.28
CA PHE A 333 13.58 0.43 -5.69
C PHE A 333 13.01 0.05 -4.32
N PHE A 334 13.11 -1.22 -3.95
CA PHE A 334 12.66 -1.75 -2.65
C PHE A 334 13.83 -2.25 -1.79
N ASP A 335 15.08 -1.88 -2.12
CA ASP A 335 16.31 -2.38 -1.46
C ASP A 335 16.51 -3.91 -1.60
N ALA A 336 15.99 -4.52 -2.66
CA ALA A 336 16.09 -5.95 -2.93
C ALA A 336 16.41 -6.20 -4.44
N PRO A 337 17.62 -5.85 -4.89
CA PRO A 337 17.94 -5.73 -6.32
C PRO A 337 17.77 -7.02 -7.13
N ALA A 338 17.97 -8.21 -6.54
CA ALA A 338 17.76 -9.49 -7.24
C ALA A 338 16.28 -9.79 -7.55
N HIS A 339 15.35 -9.01 -7.00
CA HIS A 339 13.90 -9.19 -7.15
C HIS A 339 13.32 -8.27 -8.23
N PHE A 340 12.08 -8.56 -8.62
CA PHE A 340 11.21 -7.61 -9.31
C PHE A 340 9.78 -7.72 -8.77
N ARG A 341 9.04 -6.61 -8.76
CA ARG A 341 7.64 -6.63 -8.35
C ARG A 341 6.74 -6.79 -9.56
N LEU A 342 5.91 -7.82 -9.55
CA LEU A 342 4.89 -8.13 -10.53
C LEU A 342 3.51 -7.77 -9.95
N GLY A 343 2.81 -6.86 -10.59
CA GLY A 343 1.42 -6.50 -10.27
C GLY A 343 0.43 -7.36 -11.07
N PHE A 344 -0.58 -7.89 -10.39
CA PHE A 344 -1.60 -8.74 -11.01
C PHE A 344 -3.05 -8.27 -10.76
N GLY A 345 -3.24 -7.11 -10.15
CA GLY A 345 -4.57 -6.51 -9.95
C GLY A 345 -5.19 -5.90 -11.23
N GLY A 346 -4.41 -5.76 -12.29
CA GLY A 346 -4.85 -5.18 -13.56
C GLY A 346 -5.74 -6.10 -14.40
N SER A 347 -5.95 -5.70 -15.67
CA SER A 347 -6.74 -6.50 -16.63
C SER A 347 -6.06 -7.84 -16.93
N THR A 348 -6.83 -8.93 -16.92
CA THR A 348 -6.37 -10.27 -17.34
C THR A 348 -5.87 -10.27 -18.80
N ALA A 349 -6.48 -9.43 -19.64
CA ALA A 349 -6.06 -9.27 -21.04
C ALA A 349 -4.65 -8.66 -21.20
N THR A 350 -4.20 -7.87 -20.22
CA THR A 350 -2.83 -7.34 -20.15
C THR A 350 -1.90 -8.31 -19.43
N LEU A 351 -2.37 -8.96 -18.36
CA LEU A 351 -1.56 -9.85 -17.54
C LEU A 351 -1.06 -11.07 -18.31
N ARG A 352 -1.93 -11.77 -19.04
CA ARG A 352 -1.58 -13.01 -19.74
C ARG A 352 -0.43 -12.83 -20.73
N PRO A 353 -0.48 -11.92 -21.71
CA PRO A 353 0.64 -11.70 -22.62
C PRO A 353 1.88 -11.14 -21.92
N GLY A 354 1.72 -10.38 -20.84
CA GLY A 354 2.86 -9.91 -20.03
C GLY A 354 3.59 -11.08 -19.34
N LEU A 355 2.88 -12.07 -18.80
CA LEU A 355 3.49 -13.28 -18.23
C LEU A 355 4.20 -14.11 -19.32
N GLU A 356 3.62 -14.22 -20.53
CA GLU A 356 4.27 -14.88 -21.67
C GLU A 356 5.57 -14.16 -22.03
N ALA A 357 5.58 -12.83 -22.08
CA ALA A 357 6.77 -12.04 -22.36
C ALA A 357 7.86 -12.22 -21.29
N ILE A 358 7.48 -12.27 -20.00
CA ILE A 358 8.41 -12.59 -18.89
C ILE A 358 8.99 -13.98 -19.09
N GLY A 359 8.17 -14.98 -19.41
CA GLY A 359 8.61 -16.35 -19.67
C GLY A 359 9.66 -16.43 -20.79
N LEU A 360 9.39 -15.78 -21.92
CA LEU A 360 10.32 -15.72 -23.04
C LEU A 360 11.64 -15.01 -22.69
N ALA A 361 11.60 -13.98 -21.86
CA ALA A 361 12.80 -13.29 -21.39
C ALA A 361 13.64 -14.16 -20.43
N LEU A 362 12.99 -14.96 -19.60
CA LEU A 362 13.66 -15.95 -18.73
C LEU A 362 14.31 -17.07 -19.53
N ASP A 363 13.65 -17.57 -20.60
CA ASP A 363 14.16 -18.64 -21.47
C ASP A 363 15.45 -18.23 -22.20
N THR A 364 15.61 -16.95 -22.54
CA THR A 364 16.80 -16.44 -23.25
C THR A 364 18.02 -16.25 -22.34
N ARG A 365 17.84 -16.22 -21.02
CA ARG A 365 18.91 -16.03 -20.00
C ARG A 365 19.83 -14.82 -20.26
N GLU A 366 19.34 -13.80 -20.90
CA GLU A 366 20.09 -12.60 -21.26
C GLU A 366 19.88 -11.44 -20.23
N TRP A 367 20.15 -11.70 -18.96
CA TRP A 367 20.07 -10.72 -17.87
C TRP A 367 21.44 -10.29 -17.34
#